data_c5bbf1da1a7962561dc3ece0de70e314
#
_entry.id   c5bbf1da1a7962561dc3ece0de70e314
#
_cell.length_a   1.000
_cell.length_b   1.000
_cell.length_c   1.000
_cell.angle_alpha   90.00
_cell.angle_beta   90.00
_cell.angle_gamma   90.00
#
_symmetry.space_group_name_H-M   'P 1'
#
loop_
_entity.id
_entity.type
_entity.pdbx_description
1 polymer ?
#
loop_
_entity_poly.entity_id
_entity_poly.type
_entity_poly.pdbx_seq_one_letter_code
_entity_poly.pdbx_strand_id
1 'polypeptide(L)'
;IINWYEVNTQGIKKIRFGWFDTIDDISVTKALINEVDKIGVSKQLSFIEGPIGFSNLDKVGVLTSGYDEISTMITWYNYPYYKDHFEKLNFQIEKEYLENKFDFNNIDTDYYSRMAKIVKKRFLLKSISFRSTKKVLSYADEMFDLFNISYSKLSSFIPINTRQIKYMKEKFLSFINPEFIKFTLDSNDKLIGFAIIMPSFAESLQKSNGKIYPFGFLHLLYAKTFPKNVTLFLIGVHPDYQNKGVTAVLFDSLLETLKNKGIKECIRTPELKDNTAINNLWKNFNPITYKTRCTFKKDLSNP
;
A
#
# COMPACT_ATOMS: atom_id res chain seq x y z
N ILE A 1 -7.80 -15.83 7.57
CA ILE A 1 -6.69 -15.65 8.53
C ILE A 1 -7.16 -14.68 9.62
N ILE A 2 -6.87 -14.99 10.85
CA ILE A 2 -7.36 -14.28 12.03
C ILE A 2 -6.19 -13.81 12.87
N ASN A 3 -6.26 -12.58 13.39
CA ASN A 3 -5.27 -12.00 14.27
C ASN A 3 -5.93 -11.04 15.28
N TRP A 4 -5.31 -10.80 16.44
CA TRP A 4 -5.84 -9.92 17.47
C TRP A 4 -4.80 -8.94 17.99
N TYR A 5 -5.26 -7.74 18.42
CA TYR A 5 -4.40 -6.64 18.82
C TYR A 5 -5.01 -5.78 19.91
N GLU A 6 -4.17 -5.08 20.65
CA GLU A 6 -4.56 -3.87 21.36
C GLU A 6 -4.69 -2.71 20.37
N VAL A 7 -5.78 -1.95 20.46
CA VAL A 7 -6.11 -0.92 19.46
C VAL A 7 -5.51 0.42 19.81
N ASN A 8 -5.41 0.73 21.10
CA ASN A 8 -4.98 2.04 21.58
C ASN A 8 -4.47 1.96 23.01
N THR A 9 -4.04 3.13 23.55
CA THR A 9 -3.61 3.29 24.95
C THR A 9 -4.67 2.99 25.99
N GLN A 10 -5.95 2.84 25.59
CA GLN A 10 -7.06 2.49 26.49
C GLN A 10 -7.24 0.97 26.67
N GLY A 11 -6.39 0.16 26.05
CA GLY A 11 -6.44 -1.30 26.17
C GLY A 11 -7.60 -1.96 25.44
N ILE A 12 -8.28 -1.26 24.51
CA ILE A 12 -9.37 -1.85 23.74
C ILE A 12 -8.76 -2.84 22.75
N LYS A 13 -9.20 -4.09 22.83
CA LYS A 13 -8.68 -5.20 22.04
C LYS A 13 -9.63 -5.53 20.91
N LYS A 14 -9.07 -5.90 19.77
CA LYS A 14 -9.84 -6.32 18.61
C LYS A 14 -9.31 -7.60 17.99
N ILE A 15 -10.20 -8.29 17.26
CA ILE A 15 -9.83 -9.38 16.36
C ILE A 15 -9.90 -8.87 14.94
N ARG A 16 -8.91 -9.22 14.13
CA ARG A 16 -8.87 -8.97 12.68
C ARG A 16 -8.99 -10.28 11.92
N PHE A 17 -9.71 -10.23 10.82
CA PHE A 17 -9.68 -11.29 9.81
C PHE A 17 -9.27 -10.70 8.46
N GLY A 18 -8.54 -11.47 7.67
CA GLY A 18 -8.07 -11.08 6.34
C GLY A 18 -7.98 -12.28 5.42
N TRP A 19 -7.59 -12.04 4.15
CA TRP A 19 -7.63 -13.04 3.09
C TRP A 19 -9.00 -13.72 3.02
N PHE A 20 -10.04 -12.90 3.17
CA PHE A 20 -11.42 -13.33 3.18
C PHE A 20 -11.90 -13.54 1.76
N ASP A 21 -12.37 -14.74 1.47
CA ASP A 21 -12.94 -15.10 0.19
C ASP A 21 -14.17 -16.00 0.41
N THR A 22 -15.26 -15.75 -0.32
CA THR A 22 -16.53 -16.44 -0.16
C THR A 22 -17.30 -16.45 -1.49
N ILE A 23 -18.22 -17.37 -1.62
CA ILE A 23 -19.21 -17.40 -2.71
C ILE A 23 -20.41 -16.49 -2.38
N ASP A 24 -21.24 -16.21 -3.36
CA ASP A 24 -22.50 -15.45 -3.17
C ASP A 24 -23.57 -16.31 -2.46
N ASP A 25 -23.24 -16.67 -1.24
CA ASP A 25 -24.11 -17.36 -0.28
C ASP A 25 -23.83 -16.80 1.12
N ILE A 26 -24.83 -16.10 1.66
CA ILE A 26 -24.70 -15.48 2.98
C ILE A 26 -24.50 -16.51 4.10
N SER A 27 -25.00 -17.74 3.95
CA SER A 27 -24.80 -18.81 4.94
C SER A 27 -23.33 -19.17 5.08
N VAL A 28 -22.58 -19.20 3.98
CA VAL A 28 -21.14 -19.44 3.96
C VAL A 28 -20.40 -18.29 4.64
N THR A 29 -20.73 -17.05 4.26
CA THR A 29 -20.16 -15.85 4.91
C THR A 29 -20.43 -15.86 6.41
N LYS A 30 -21.67 -16.15 6.83
CA LYS A 30 -22.06 -16.24 8.23
C LYS A 30 -21.27 -17.32 8.98
N ALA A 31 -21.08 -18.48 8.38
CA ALA A 31 -20.29 -19.57 8.97
C ALA A 31 -18.84 -19.15 9.21
N LEU A 32 -18.19 -18.49 8.25
CA LEU A 32 -16.83 -17.97 8.39
C LEU A 32 -16.73 -16.90 9.49
N ILE A 33 -17.69 -15.96 9.52
CA ILE A 33 -17.72 -14.91 10.55
C ILE A 33 -17.99 -15.49 11.94
N ASN A 34 -18.83 -16.50 12.05
CA ASN A 34 -19.08 -17.17 13.35
C ASN A 34 -17.80 -17.78 13.96
N GLU A 35 -16.88 -18.27 13.14
CA GLU A 35 -15.58 -18.74 13.65
C GLU A 35 -14.72 -17.57 14.17
N VAL A 36 -14.79 -16.40 13.51
CA VAL A 36 -14.13 -15.19 14.03
C VAL A 36 -14.77 -14.74 15.35
N ASP A 37 -16.10 -14.74 15.42
CA ASP A 37 -16.88 -14.43 16.64
C ASP A 37 -16.46 -15.34 17.81
N LYS A 38 -16.47 -16.66 17.63
CA LYS A 38 -16.05 -17.64 18.65
C LYS A 38 -14.66 -17.35 19.21
N ILE A 39 -13.69 -17.09 18.33
CA ILE A 39 -12.32 -16.77 18.74
C ILE A 39 -12.29 -15.43 19.48
N GLY A 40 -12.98 -14.41 18.98
CA GLY A 40 -13.06 -13.10 19.58
C GLY A 40 -13.61 -13.16 21.01
N VAL A 41 -14.73 -13.85 21.20
CA VAL A 41 -15.36 -14.06 22.52
C VAL A 41 -14.42 -14.85 23.43
N SER A 42 -13.84 -15.97 22.98
CA SER A 42 -12.91 -16.78 23.78
C SER A 42 -11.67 -16.02 24.26
N LYS A 43 -11.29 -14.96 23.55
CA LYS A 43 -10.16 -14.08 23.88
C LYS A 43 -10.59 -12.80 24.59
N GLN A 44 -11.88 -12.65 24.91
CA GLN A 44 -12.43 -11.45 25.57
C GLN A 44 -12.10 -10.16 24.81
N LEU A 45 -12.27 -10.19 23.47
CA LEU A 45 -12.05 -9.07 22.61
C LEU A 45 -13.33 -8.25 22.44
N SER A 46 -13.20 -6.95 22.15
CA SER A 46 -14.34 -6.02 22.13
C SER A 46 -15.06 -6.01 20.78
N PHE A 47 -14.33 -6.18 19.68
CA PHE A 47 -14.95 -6.11 18.35
C PHE A 47 -14.10 -6.82 17.27
N ILE A 48 -14.77 -7.09 16.14
CA ILE A 48 -14.18 -7.63 14.92
C ILE A 48 -13.92 -6.48 13.96
N GLU A 49 -12.78 -6.47 13.28
CA GLU A 49 -12.45 -5.58 12.16
C GLU A 49 -11.93 -6.39 10.98
N GLY A 50 -12.44 -6.13 9.79
CA GLY A 50 -11.95 -6.76 8.57
C GLY A 50 -12.77 -6.46 7.30
N PRO A 51 -12.38 -7.03 6.16
CA PRO A 51 -11.16 -7.81 5.93
C PRO A 51 -9.92 -6.92 5.91
N ILE A 52 -8.89 -7.29 6.63
CA ILE A 52 -7.60 -6.61 6.66
C ILE A 52 -6.51 -7.60 7.08
N GLY A 53 -5.34 -7.51 6.44
CA GLY A 53 -4.23 -8.40 6.73
C GLY A 53 -3.51 -8.08 8.05
N PHE A 54 -2.33 -8.67 8.24
CA PHE A 54 -1.54 -8.51 9.48
C PHE A 54 -0.97 -7.11 9.64
N SER A 55 -0.58 -6.49 8.52
CA SER A 55 0.10 -5.18 8.50
C SER A 55 -0.46 -4.28 7.40
N ASN A 56 -0.01 -3.03 7.37
CA ASN A 56 -0.35 -2.08 6.31
C ASN A 56 0.27 -2.42 4.93
N LEU A 57 1.09 -3.47 4.85
CA LEU A 57 1.63 -3.99 3.60
C LEU A 57 0.73 -5.08 2.99
N ASP A 58 -0.25 -5.53 3.73
CA ASP A 58 -1.19 -6.56 3.29
C ASP A 58 -2.42 -5.95 2.60
N LYS A 59 -3.16 -6.81 1.92
CA LYS A 59 -4.39 -6.42 1.24
C LYS A 59 -5.46 -6.00 2.25
N VAL A 60 -6.20 -4.94 1.91
CA VAL A 60 -7.17 -4.30 2.79
C VAL A 60 -8.53 -4.14 2.12
N GLY A 61 -9.58 -4.33 2.90
CA GLY A 61 -10.95 -3.97 2.60
C GLY A 61 -11.62 -4.77 1.51
N VAL A 62 -12.90 -4.54 1.40
CA VAL A 62 -13.80 -5.01 0.35
C VAL A 62 -14.02 -3.86 -0.65
N LEU A 63 -14.00 -4.16 -1.93
CA LEU A 63 -14.32 -3.21 -2.99
C LEU A 63 -15.78 -2.73 -2.83
N THR A 64 -15.99 -1.42 -2.90
CA THR A 64 -17.31 -0.79 -2.74
C THR A 64 -17.71 0.07 -3.92
N SER A 65 -16.76 0.43 -4.80
CA SER A 65 -17.03 1.05 -6.11
C SER A 65 -15.89 0.78 -7.10
N GLY A 66 -16.13 1.00 -8.40
CA GLY A 66 -15.17 0.75 -9.46
C GLY A 66 -15.00 -0.74 -9.78
N TYR A 67 -16.09 -1.49 -9.78
CA TYR A 67 -16.10 -2.93 -10.05
C TYR A 67 -15.71 -3.29 -11.49
N ASP A 68 -15.87 -2.37 -12.42
CA ASP A 68 -15.52 -2.45 -13.84
C ASP A 68 -14.04 -2.07 -14.12
N GLU A 69 -13.39 -1.49 -13.14
CA GLU A 69 -11.99 -1.09 -13.25
C GLU A 69 -11.03 -2.27 -12.97
N ILE A 70 -9.93 -2.33 -13.70
CA ILE A 70 -8.92 -3.38 -13.50
C ILE A 70 -8.24 -3.22 -12.13
N SER A 71 -8.11 -4.32 -11.40
CA SER A 71 -7.47 -4.32 -10.07
C SER A 71 -5.97 -4.42 -10.18
N THR A 72 -5.24 -3.76 -9.26
CA THR A 72 -3.81 -3.96 -9.13
C THR A 72 -3.51 -5.33 -8.49
N MET A 73 -2.31 -5.88 -8.71
CA MET A 73 -1.92 -7.17 -8.12
C MET A 73 -1.83 -7.15 -6.58
N ILE A 74 -1.78 -5.95 -5.99
CA ILE A 74 -1.66 -5.76 -4.54
C ILE A 74 -3.00 -5.53 -3.85
N THR A 75 -4.11 -5.54 -4.58
CA THR A 75 -5.46 -5.41 -4.04
C THR A 75 -6.28 -6.65 -4.38
N TRP A 76 -7.35 -6.89 -3.61
CA TRP A 76 -8.34 -7.90 -3.95
C TRP A 76 -9.40 -7.32 -4.89
N TYR A 77 -9.86 -8.11 -5.85
CA TYR A 77 -11.17 -7.91 -6.45
C TYR A 77 -12.21 -8.63 -5.58
N ASN A 78 -13.30 -7.94 -5.26
CA ASN A 78 -14.44 -8.51 -4.57
C ASN A 78 -15.69 -8.15 -5.36
N TYR A 79 -16.64 -9.06 -5.45
CA TYR A 79 -17.94 -8.81 -6.06
C TYR A 79 -18.83 -7.95 -5.13
N PRO A 80 -19.86 -7.26 -5.66
CA PRO A 80 -20.74 -6.40 -4.86
C PRO A 80 -21.36 -7.09 -3.64
N TYR A 81 -21.71 -8.39 -3.76
CA TYR A 81 -22.35 -9.15 -2.68
C TYR A 81 -21.52 -9.23 -1.38
N TYR A 82 -20.21 -9.01 -1.44
CA TYR A 82 -19.40 -9.01 -0.23
C TYR A 82 -19.84 -7.91 0.74
N LYS A 83 -20.05 -6.71 0.23
CA LYS A 83 -20.56 -5.58 1.02
C LYS A 83 -21.95 -5.89 1.59
N ASP A 84 -22.86 -6.39 0.74
CA ASP A 84 -24.23 -6.71 1.14
C ASP A 84 -24.27 -7.80 2.24
N HIS A 85 -23.37 -8.79 2.16
CA HIS A 85 -23.26 -9.83 3.19
C HIS A 85 -22.82 -9.24 4.54
N PHE A 86 -21.83 -8.34 4.56
CA PHE A 86 -21.39 -7.71 5.81
C PHE A 86 -22.49 -6.85 6.41
N GLU A 87 -23.20 -6.06 5.60
CA GLU A 87 -24.32 -5.23 6.07
C GLU A 87 -25.45 -6.08 6.65
N LYS A 88 -25.84 -7.18 5.98
CA LYS A 88 -26.85 -8.13 6.48
C LYS A 88 -26.41 -8.87 7.75
N LEU A 89 -25.11 -9.00 8.00
CA LEU A 89 -24.55 -9.58 9.23
C LEU A 89 -24.28 -8.55 10.33
N ASN A 90 -24.88 -7.34 10.21
CA ASN A 90 -24.81 -6.22 11.14
C ASN A 90 -23.39 -5.65 11.34
N PHE A 91 -22.55 -5.73 10.31
CA PHE A 91 -21.32 -4.97 10.27
C PHE A 91 -21.57 -3.54 9.82
N GLN A 92 -20.80 -2.61 10.36
CA GLN A 92 -20.77 -1.21 9.96
C GLN A 92 -19.44 -0.90 9.29
N ILE A 93 -19.40 0.10 8.40
CA ILE A 93 -18.16 0.58 7.81
C ILE A 93 -17.28 1.14 8.93
N GLU A 94 -16.04 0.64 9.04
CA GLU A 94 -15.06 1.12 9.99
C GLU A 94 -14.11 2.15 9.36
N LYS A 95 -13.60 1.84 8.16
CA LYS A 95 -12.67 2.72 7.45
C LYS A 95 -12.91 2.67 5.96
N GLU A 96 -12.79 3.84 5.32
CA GLU A 96 -12.82 3.97 3.88
C GLU A 96 -11.43 4.18 3.32
N TYR A 97 -11.16 3.56 2.19
CA TYR A 97 -9.91 3.66 1.43
C TYR A 97 -10.20 4.09 0.00
N LEU A 98 -9.39 5.01 -0.50
CA LEU A 98 -9.43 5.49 -1.87
C LEU A 98 -8.30 4.88 -2.69
N GLU A 99 -8.61 4.36 -3.86
CA GLU A 99 -7.63 4.02 -4.87
C GLU A 99 -7.67 5.10 -5.96
N ASN A 100 -6.55 5.78 -6.12
CA ASN A 100 -6.44 6.91 -7.01
C ASN A 100 -5.47 6.63 -8.15
N LYS A 101 -5.65 7.27 -9.30
CA LYS A 101 -4.73 7.27 -10.41
C LYS A 101 -4.48 8.69 -10.92
N PHE A 102 -3.34 8.93 -11.53
CA PHE A 102 -3.01 10.21 -12.15
C PHE A 102 -2.06 10.02 -13.34
N ASP A 103 -2.15 10.96 -14.29
CA ASP A 103 -1.31 11.01 -15.49
C ASP A 103 -0.05 11.85 -15.22
N PHE A 104 1.12 11.30 -15.54
CA PHE A 104 2.39 12.01 -15.41
C PHE A 104 2.55 13.20 -16.35
N ASN A 105 1.81 13.25 -17.45
CA ASN A 105 1.85 14.38 -18.39
C ASN A 105 1.29 15.68 -17.76
N ASN A 106 0.48 15.56 -16.70
CA ASN A 106 -0.14 16.69 -16.02
C ASN A 106 0.69 17.24 -14.85
N ILE A 107 1.92 16.74 -14.65
CA ILE A 107 2.76 17.10 -13.52
C ILE A 107 3.81 18.13 -13.94
N ASP A 108 3.89 19.23 -13.19
CA ASP A 108 4.98 20.22 -13.33
C ASP A 108 6.30 19.63 -12.79
N THR A 109 7.03 18.94 -13.68
CA THR A 109 8.33 18.35 -13.33
C THR A 109 9.38 19.39 -12.98
N ASP A 110 9.30 20.59 -13.56
CA ASP A 110 10.26 21.67 -13.31
C ASP A 110 10.07 22.25 -11.90
N TYR A 111 8.83 22.29 -11.42
CA TYR A 111 8.54 22.65 -10.02
C TYR A 111 9.26 21.71 -9.07
N TYR A 112 9.09 20.40 -9.23
CA TYR A 112 9.73 19.40 -8.36
C TYR A 112 11.25 19.45 -8.45
N SER A 113 11.82 19.65 -9.62
CA SER A 113 13.27 19.79 -9.82
C SER A 113 13.83 21.03 -9.11
N ARG A 114 13.16 22.18 -9.23
CA ARG A 114 13.55 23.41 -8.50
C ARG A 114 13.47 23.21 -7.00
N MET A 115 12.37 22.66 -6.50
CA MET A 115 12.17 22.40 -5.07
C MET A 115 13.20 21.42 -4.52
N ALA A 116 13.47 20.34 -5.24
CA ALA A 116 14.47 19.34 -4.84
C ALA A 116 15.87 19.98 -4.70
N LYS A 117 16.28 20.83 -5.63
CA LYS A 117 17.58 21.55 -5.56
C LYS A 117 17.66 22.42 -4.30
N ILE A 118 16.61 23.18 -3.99
CA ILE A 118 16.54 24.04 -2.80
C ILE A 118 16.64 23.22 -1.52
N VAL A 119 15.82 22.14 -1.43
CA VAL A 119 15.75 21.29 -0.24
C VAL A 119 17.06 20.53 -0.02
N LYS A 120 17.63 19.94 -1.08
CA LYS A 120 18.94 19.28 -1.03
C LYS A 120 20.02 20.21 -0.49
N LYS A 121 20.09 21.45 -1.01
CA LYS A 121 21.07 22.45 -0.55
C LYS A 121 20.84 22.87 0.91
N ARG A 122 19.58 23.13 1.28
CA ARG A 122 19.22 23.62 2.62
C ARG A 122 19.50 22.61 3.73
N PHE A 123 19.24 21.33 3.47
CA PHE A 123 19.35 20.27 4.48
C PHE A 123 20.51 19.30 4.20
N LEU A 124 21.38 19.62 3.26
CA LEU A 124 22.54 18.80 2.85
C LEU A 124 22.14 17.34 2.49
N LEU A 125 20.99 17.19 1.78
CA LEU A 125 20.44 15.89 1.45
C LEU A 125 21.06 15.31 0.19
N LYS A 126 21.17 13.97 0.16
CA LYS A 126 21.63 13.19 -0.98
C LYS A 126 20.50 12.29 -1.49
N SER A 127 20.28 12.27 -2.82
CA SER A 127 19.39 11.30 -3.46
C SER A 127 20.18 10.09 -3.92
N ILE A 128 19.63 8.88 -3.69
CA ILE A 128 20.22 7.64 -4.20
C ILE A 128 19.23 6.98 -5.15
N SER A 129 19.72 6.66 -6.34
CA SER A 129 19.09 5.79 -7.33
C SER A 129 19.92 4.52 -7.49
N PHE A 130 19.25 3.39 -7.67
CA PHE A 130 19.93 2.09 -7.69
C PHE A 130 19.91 1.49 -9.10
N ARG A 131 21.03 0.81 -9.44
CA ARG A 131 21.14 -0.03 -10.64
C ARG A 131 21.27 -1.51 -10.32
N SER A 132 21.35 -1.85 -9.04
CA SER A 132 21.56 -3.22 -8.56
C SER A 132 20.67 -3.54 -7.37
N THR A 133 19.96 -4.66 -7.45
CA THR A 133 19.13 -5.20 -6.36
C THR A 133 19.98 -5.47 -5.11
N LYS A 134 21.22 -5.94 -5.26
CA LYS A 134 22.14 -6.17 -4.13
C LYS A 134 22.36 -4.89 -3.32
N LYS A 135 22.50 -3.76 -4.01
CA LYS A 135 22.69 -2.46 -3.36
C LYS A 135 21.40 -1.95 -2.68
N VAL A 136 20.23 -2.23 -3.23
CA VAL A 136 18.94 -1.96 -2.55
C VAL A 136 18.83 -2.77 -1.26
N LEU A 137 19.15 -4.07 -1.34
CA LEU A 137 19.05 -4.97 -0.19
C LEU A 137 19.99 -4.61 0.95
N SER A 138 21.13 -3.93 0.69
CA SER A 138 22.01 -3.44 1.77
C SER A 138 21.39 -2.32 2.62
N TYR A 139 20.39 -1.61 2.11
CA TYR A 139 19.62 -0.59 2.83
C TYR A 139 18.27 -1.11 3.35
N ALA A 140 17.94 -2.37 3.09
CA ALA A 140 16.57 -2.84 3.32
C ALA A 140 16.16 -2.81 4.79
N ASP A 141 17.06 -3.15 5.72
CA ASP A 141 16.72 -3.12 7.15
C ASP A 141 16.43 -1.69 7.60
N GLU A 142 17.33 -0.74 7.25
CA GLU A 142 17.15 0.67 7.56
C GLU A 142 15.86 1.26 6.91
N MET A 143 15.52 0.82 5.69
CA MET A 143 14.28 1.21 5.03
C MET A 143 13.03 0.70 5.76
N PHE A 144 13.06 -0.54 6.27
CA PHE A 144 11.92 -1.09 7.03
C PHE A 144 11.80 -0.48 8.43
N ASP A 145 12.93 -0.13 9.06
CA ASP A 145 12.92 0.65 10.30
C ASP A 145 12.30 2.03 10.07
N LEU A 146 12.71 2.71 8.99
CA LEU A 146 12.10 3.97 8.59
C LEU A 146 10.61 3.83 8.25
N PHE A 147 10.21 2.74 7.61
CA PHE A 147 8.80 2.43 7.38
C PHE A 147 8.03 2.36 8.71
N ASN A 148 8.51 1.56 9.66
CA ASN A 148 7.88 1.43 10.96
C ASN A 148 7.73 2.78 11.68
N ILE A 149 8.74 3.63 11.63
CA ILE A 149 8.74 4.96 12.25
C ILE A 149 7.78 5.92 11.52
N SER A 150 7.84 5.95 10.19
CA SER A 150 7.07 6.91 9.39
C SER A 150 5.57 6.65 9.39
N TYR A 151 5.17 5.37 9.57
CA TYR A 151 3.76 4.95 9.57
C TYR A 151 3.17 4.79 10.98
N SER A 152 3.96 4.93 12.04
CA SER A 152 3.56 4.68 13.43
C SER A 152 2.34 5.47 13.90
N LYS A 153 2.06 6.64 13.31
CA LYS A 153 0.92 7.50 13.67
C LYS A 153 -0.39 7.13 12.96
N LEU A 154 -0.38 6.20 12.01
CA LEU A 154 -1.60 5.78 11.34
C LEU A 154 -2.46 4.91 12.29
N SER A 155 -3.76 5.17 12.33
CA SER A 155 -4.71 4.54 13.27
C SER A 155 -4.81 3.02 13.16
N SER A 156 -4.42 2.45 12.02
CA SER A 156 -4.44 1.00 11.76
C SER A 156 -3.04 0.39 11.67
N PHE A 157 -2.00 1.17 11.98
CA PHE A 157 -0.63 0.71 11.81
C PHE A 157 -0.26 -0.38 12.81
N ILE A 158 0.43 -1.39 12.30
CA ILE A 158 1.08 -2.44 13.08
C ILE A 158 2.50 -2.57 12.57
N PRO A 159 3.51 -2.43 13.45
CA PRO A 159 4.90 -2.57 13.06
C PRO A 159 5.17 -3.95 12.44
N ILE A 160 5.92 -3.96 11.34
CA ILE A 160 6.38 -5.21 10.75
C ILE A 160 7.55 -5.77 11.55
N ASN A 161 7.53 -7.07 11.77
CA ASN A 161 8.55 -7.77 12.52
C ASN A 161 9.67 -8.32 11.63
N THR A 162 10.76 -8.77 12.24
CA THR A 162 11.94 -9.29 11.54
C THR A 162 11.63 -10.42 10.55
N ARG A 163 10.66 -11.31 10.87
CA ARG A 163 10.25 -12.40 9.97
C ARG A 163 9.55 -11.86 8.72
N GLN A 164 8.69 -10.87 8.90
CA GLN A 164 8.01 -10.19 7.78
C GLN A 164 9.02 -9.40 6.94
N ILE A 165 9.98 -8.70 7.58
CA ILE A 165 11.06 -7.99 6.88
C ILE A 165 11.85 -8.97 5.99
N LYS A 166 12.25 -10.12 6.53
CA LYS A 166 12.97 -11.14 5.75
C LYS A 166 12.15 -11.59 4.53
N TYR A 167 10.87 -11.90 4.73
CA TYR A 167 9.96 -12.28 3.65
C TYR A 167 9.85 -11.19 2.58
N MET A 168 9.68 -9.93 2.99
CA MET A 168 9.59 -8.79 2.07
C MET A 168 10.88 -8.58 1.27
N LYS A 169 12.05 -8.73 1.90
CA LYS A 169 13.36 -8.67 1.21
C LYS A 169 13.46 -9.72 0.11
N GLU A 170 13.09 -10.96 0.42
CA GLU A 170 13.22 -12.09 -0.50
C GLU A 170 12.18 -12.07 -1.63
N LYS A 171 10.94 -11.72 -1.34
CA LYS A 171 9.82 -11.86 -2.27
C LYS A 171 9.46 -10.58 -3.04
N PHE A 172 9.66 -9.42 -2.44
CA PHE A 172 9.26 -8.16 -3.04
C PHE A 172 10.46 -7.32 -3.50
N LEU A 173 11.37 -6.95 -2.62
CA LEU A 173 12.48 -6.08 -3.00
C LEU A 173 13.41 -6.72 -4.05
N SER A 174 13.59 -8.05 -4.01
CA SER A 174 14.37 -8.77 -5.02
C SER A 174 13.71 -8.79 -6.40
N PHE A 175 12.38 -8.65 -6.46
CA PHE A 175 11.62 -8.66 -7.70
C PHE A 175 11.48 -7.28 -8.36
N ILE A 176 11.48 -6.20 -7.55
CA ILE A 176 11.33 -4.83 -8.06
C ILE A 176 12.59 -4.43 -8.84
N ASN A 177 12.41 -3.79 -10.00
CA ASN A 177 13.53 -3.18 -10.70
C ASN A 177 14.14 -2.08 -9.83
N PRO A 178 15.44 -2.13 -9.48
CA PRO A 178 16.08 -1.20 -8.55
C PRO A 178 15.96 0.27 -8.97
N GLU A 179 15.83 0.58 -10.25
CA GLU A 179 15.64 1.94 -10.74
C GLU A 179 14.34 2.59 -10.23
N PHE A 180 13.36 1.80 -9.84
CA PHE A 180 12.08 2.26 -9.29
C PHE A 180 12.09 2.46 -7.77
N ILE A 181 13.25 2.29 -7.14
CA ILE A 181 13.45 2.53 -5.71
C ILE A 181 14.31 3.78 -5.54
N LYS A 182 13.81 4.75 -4.79
CA LYS A 182 14.50 6.01 -4.52
C LYS A 182 14.64 6.23 -3.02
N PHE A 183 15.85 6.60 -2.62
CA PHE A 183 16.16 6.95 -1.25
C PHE A 183 16.71 8.36 -1.14
N THR A 184 16.46 8.97 0.02
CA THR A 184 17.05 10.25 0.40
C THR A 184 17.78 10.05 1.71
N LEU A 185 19.05 10.45 1.72
CA LEU A 185 19.91 10.44 2.91
C LEU A 185 20.15 11.85 3.42
N ASP A 186 20.40 11.97 4.71
CA ASP A 186 20.89 13.22 5.33
C ASP A 186 22.40 13.40 5.17
N SER A 187 22.96 14.44 5.83
CA SER A 187 24.39 14.74 5.82
C SER A 187 25.27 13.68 6.46
N ASN A 188 24.70 12.84 7.31
CA ASN A 188 25.37 11.73 8.01
C ASN A 188 25.17 10.39 7.30
N ASP A 189 24.71 10.40 6.07
CA ASP A 189 24.38 9.22 5.27
C ASP A 189 23.27 8.34 5.87
N LYS A 190 22.46 8.86 6.79
CA LYS A 190 21.29 8.17 7.36
C LYS A 190 20.09 8.26 6.41
N LEU A 191 19.38 7.15 6.25
CA LEU A 191 18.16 7.09 5.43
C LEU A 191 17.01 7.85 6.10
N ILE A 192 16.52 8.90 5.44
CA ILE A 192 15.44 9.76 5.94
C ILE A 192 14.20 9.77 5.07
N GLY A 193 14.27 9.21 3.87
CA GLY A 193 13.14 9.12 2.97
C GLY A 193 13.31 8.02 1.94
N PHE A 194 12.20 7.36 1.61
CA PHE A 194 12.14 6.34 0.57
C PHE A 194 10.86 6.45 -0.25
N ALA A 195 10.94 6.02 -1.51
CA ALA A 195 9.79 5.79 -2.37
C ALA A 195 10.04 4.55 -3.22
N ILE A 196 9.04 3.69 -3.29
CA ILE A 196 9.06 2.43 -4.03
C ILE A 196 7.86 2.42 -4.96
N ILE A 197 8.13 2.31 -6.25
CA ILE A 197 7.12 2.07 -7.28
C ILE A 197 7.36 0.72 -7.95
N MET A 198 6.32 0.16 -8.52
CA MET A 198 6.39 -1.12 -9.23
C MET A 198 5.73 -0.99 -10.60
N PRO A 199 6.21 -1.70 -11.62
CA PRO A 199 5.46 -1.88 -12.85
C PRO A 199 4.05 -2.40 -12.56
N SER A 200 3.04 -1.89 -13.26
CA SER A 200 1.71 -2.49 -13.20
C SER A 200 1.71 -3.80 -14.00
N PHE A 201 1.36 -4.90 -13.32
CA PHE A 201 1.21 -6.21 -13.94
C PHE A 201 -0.25 -6.55 -14.27
N ALA A 202 -1.18 -5.66 -13.95
CA ALA A 202 -2.61 -5.91 -14.02
C ALA A 202 -3.07 -6.36 -15.42
N GLU A 203 -2.72 -5.60 -16.47
CA GLU A 203 -3.07 -5.95 -17.84
C GLU A 203 -2.43 -7.29 -18.29
N SER A 204 -1.19 -7.55 -17.87
CA SER A 204 -0.48 -8.77 -18.21
C SER A 204 -1.13 -10.01 -17.57
N LEU A 205 -1.55 -9.89 -16.31
CA LEU A 205 -2.29 -10.93 -15.61
C LEU A 205 -3.67 -11.14 -16.22
N GLN A 206 -4.37 -10.09 -16.61
CA GLN A 206 -5.66 -10.18 -17.30
C GLN A 206 -5.53 -10.90 -18.63
N LYS A 207 -4.55 -10.52 -19.48
CA LYS A 207 -4.30 -11.18 -20.79
C LYS A 207 -3.97 -12.66 -20.67
N SER A 208 -3.36 -13.08 -19.57
CA SER A 208 -3.05 -14.49 -19.31
C SER A 208 -4.12 -15.22 -18.48
N ASN A 209 -5.27 -14.57 -18.18
CA ASN A 209 -6.30 -15.08 -17.27
C ASN A 209 -5.73 -15.55 -15.92
N GLY A 210 -4.71 -14.83 -15.40
CA GLY A 210 -4.01 -15.18 -14.17
C GLY A 210 -3.08 -16.38 -14.26
N LYS A 211 -2.96 -17.03 -15.43
CA LYS A 211 -2.11 -18.21 -15.62
C LYS A 211 -0.69 -17.80 -16.02
N ILE A 212 0.30 -18.30 -15.28
CA ILE A 212 1.72 -18.03 -15.56
C ILE A 212 2.20 -18.90 -16.72
N TYR A 213 1.77 -20.16 -16.76
CA TYR A 213 2.16 -21.13 -17.80
C TYR A 213 1.02 -21.36 -18.78
N PRO A 214 1.31 -21.66 -20.08
CA PRO A 214 2.66 -21.76 -20.65
C PRO A 214 3.28 -20.39 -21.05
N PHE A 215 2.49 -19.33 -21.32
CA PHE A 215 3.01 -18.08 -21.91
C PHE A 215 2.79 -16.83 -21.04
N GLY A 216 2.05 -16.93 -19.93
CA GLY A 216 1.75 -15.79 -19.06
C GLY A 216 3.00 -15.14 -18.47
N PHE A 217 4.05 -15.93 -18.21
CA PHE A 217 5.34 -15.39 -17.72
C PHE A 217 5.99 -14.41 -18.72
N LEU A 218 5.80 -14.60 -20.03
CA LEU A 218 6.31 -13.66 -21.05
C LEU A 218 5.63 -12.29 -20.94
N HIS A 219 4.31 -12.28 -20.70
CA HIS A 219 3.57 -11.04 -20.49
C HIS A 219 4.06 -10.31 -19.23
N LEU A 220 4.37 -11.04 -18.16
CA LEU A 220 4.92 -10.45 -16.92
C LEU A 220 6.33 -9.91 -17.12
N LEU A 221 7.20 -10.65 -17.81
CA LEU A 221 8.55 -10.18 -18.15
C LEU A 221 8.51 -8.94 -19.02
N TYR A 222 7.60 -8.91 -20.01
CA TYR A 222 7.41 -7.72 -20.85
C TYR A 222 6.97 -6.52 -20.03
N ALA A 223 5.95 -6.66 -19.16
CA ALA A 223 5.49 -5.59 -18.30
C ALA A 223 6.57 -5.11 -17.30
N LYS A 224 7.40 -6.02 -16.80
CA LYS A 224 8.54 -5.68 -15.93
C LYS A 224 9.59 -4.84 -16.66
N THR A 225 9.86 -5.14 -17.93
CA THR A 225 10.92 -4.50 -18.72
C THR A 225 10.45 -3.20 -19.36
N PHE A 226 9.22 -3.20 -19.90
CA PHE A 226 8.60 -2.09 -20.62
C PHE A 226 7.24 -1.71 -20.02
N PRO A 227 7.22 -1.24 -18.76
CA PRO A 227 5.96 -0.89 -18.12
C PRO A 227 5.35 0.35 -18.77
N LYS A 228 4.05 0.31 -19.04
CA LYS A 228 3.28 1.48 -19.46
C LYS A 228 2.80 2.30 -18.29
N ASN A 229 2.39 1.60 -17.24
CA ASN A 229 1.85 2.16 -16.02
C ASN A 229 2.62 1.59 -14.82
N VAL A 230 2.64 2.35 -13.74
CA VAL A 230 3.27 1.93 -12.49
C VAL A 230 2.28 2.01 -11.33
N THR A 231 2.58 1.27 -10.29
CA THR A 231 1.88 1.35 -9.00
C THR A 231 2.83 1.96 -7.98
N LEU A 232 2.42 3.07 -7.34
CA LEU A 232 3.15 3.57 -6.18
C LEU A 232 2.82 2.64 -5.01
N PHE A 233 3.85 1.94 -4.54
CA PHE A 233 3.69 0.92 -3.51
C PHE A 233 3.89 1.49 -2.12
N LEU A 234 5.01 2.16 -1.87
CA LEU A 234 5.35 2.74 -0.57
C LEU A 234 6.05 4.09 -0.73
N ILE A 235 5.75 5.01 0.17
CA ILE A 235 6.50 6.25 0.33
C ILE A 235 6.54 6.59 1.83
N GLY A 236 7.71 6.93 2.34
CA GLY A 236 7.89 7.30 3.74
C GLY A 236 8.97 8.34 3.92
N VAL A 237 8.77 9.23 4.89
CA VAL A 237 9.74 10.24 5.31
C VAL A 237 9.81 10.24 6.82
N HIS A 238 11.04 10.25 7.35
CA HIS A 238 11.30 10.31 8.78
C HIS A 238 10.53 11.48 9.42
N PRO A 239 9.87 11.30 10.59
CA PRO A 239 9.06 12.34 11.22
C PRO A 239 9.77 13.70 11.36
N ASP A 240 11.04 13.69 11.72
CA ASP A 240 11.84 14.92 11.87
C ASP A 240 12.07 15.69 10.56
N TYR A 241 11.86 15.01 9.41
CA TYR A 241 12.04 15.59 8.08
C TYR A 241 10.71 15.76 7.32
N GLN A 242 9.59 15.39 7.93
CA GLN A 242 8.27 15.70 7.39
C GLN A 242 8.06 17.22 7.33
N ASN A 243 7.27 17.68 6.35
CA ASN A 243 7.01 19.10 6.07
C ASN A 243 8.26 19.94 5.71
N LYS A 244 9.42 19.31 5.50
CA LYS A 244 10.67 19.98 5.08
C LYS A 244 10.95 19.85 3.57
N GLY A 245 9.98 19.33 2.80
CA GLY A 245 10.09 19.20 1.34
C GLY A 245 10.89 17.98 0.86
N VAL A 246 11.21 17.01 1.73
CA VAL A 246 11.93 15.78 1.35
C VAL A 246 11.20 14.97 0.27
N THR A 247 9.87 15.02 0.27
CA THR A 247 9.05 14.38 -0.78
C THR A 247 9.31 14.95 -2.16
N ALA A 248 9.63 16.25 -2.29
CA ALA A 248 10.02 16.83 -3.58
C ALA A 248 11.35 16.24 -4.10
N VAL A 249 12.27 15.92 -3.20
CA VAL A 249 13.53 15.25 -3.55
C VAL A 249 13.29 13.83 -4.08
N LEU A 250 12.37 13.10 -3.44
CA LEU A 250 11.98 11.75 -3.88
C LEU A 250 11.25 11.82 -5.24
N PHE A 251 10.30 12.75 -5.41
CA PHE A 251 9.55 12.91 -6.65
C PHE A 251 10.42 13.36 -7.82
N ASP A 252 11.34 14.30 -7.62
CA ASP A 252 12.29 14.70 -8.66
C ASP A 252 13.03 13.48 -9.25
N SER A 253 13.60 12.64 -8.36
CA SER A 253 14.30 11.42 -8.79
C SER A 253 13.38 10.36 -9.42
N LEU A 254 12.12 10.25 -8.98
CA LEU A 254 11.14 9.34 -9.55
C LEU A 254 10.67 9.82 -10.93
N LEU A 255 10.26 11.09 -11.04
CA LEU A 255 9.71 11.67 -12.26
C LEU A 255 10.74 11.62 -13.41
N GLU A 256 12.02 11.87 -13.11
CA GLU A 256 13.09 11.68 -14.10
C GLU A 256 13.13 10.24 -14.64
N THR A 257 13.10 9.24 -13.75
CA THR A 257 13.11 7.82 -14.14
C THR A 257 11.87 7.45 -14.97
N LEU A 258 10.68 7.91 -14.54
CA LEU A 258 9.42 7.62 -15.20
C LEU A 258 9.34 8.24 -16.59
N LYS A 259 9.78 9.50 -16.73
CA LYS A 259 9.87 10.20 -18.02
C LYS A 259 10.81 9.46 -18.97
N ASN A 260 12.00 9.08 -18.51
CA ASN A 260 13.00 8.36 -19.33
C ASN A 260 12.49 6.99 -19.80
N LYS A 261 11.56 6.39 -19.08
CA LYS A 261 10.94 5.09 -19.43
C LYS A 261 9.62 5.23 -20.19
N GLY A 262 9.13 6.44 -20.44
CA GLY A 262 7.88 6.69 -21.15
C GLY A 262 6.64 6.24 -20.40
N ILE A 263 6.69 6.21 -19.06
CA ILE A 263 5.57 5.83 -18.20
C ILE A 263 4.52 6.94 -18.23
N LYS A 264 3.26 6.54 -18.42
CA LYS A 264 2.14 7.49 -18.59
C LYS A 264 1.33 7.71 -17.33
N GLU A 265 1.03 6.64 -16.60
CA GLU A 265 0.08 6.66 -15.49
C GLU A 265 0.67 6.03 -14.23
N CYS A 266 0.32 6.61 -13.09
CA CYS A 266 0.57 6.03 -11.78
C CYS A 266 -0.76 5.67 -11.11
N ILE A 267 -0.84 4.42 -10.66
CA ILE A 267 -1.93 3.92 -9.81
C ILE A 267 -1.40 3.90 -8.39
N ARG A 268 -2.16 4.44 -7.44
CA ARG A 268 -1.79 4.40 -6.03
C ARG A 268 -2.45 3.21 -5.34
N THR A 269 -1.78 2.70 -4.32
CA THR A 269 -2.35 1.68 -3.42
C THR A 269 -3.51 2.28 -2.62
N PRO A 270 -4.40 1.46 -2.02
CA PRO A 270 -5.46 1.96 -1.17
C PRO A 270 -4.92 2.83 -0.04
N GLU A 271 -5.39 4.04 0.06
CA GLU A 271 -5.01 5.02 1.08
C GLU A 271 -6.22 5.39 1.92
N LEU A 272 -6.04 5.53 3.23
CA LEU A 272 -7.11 5.96 4.12
C LEU A 272 -7.65 7.33 3.68
N LYS A 273 -8.96 7.42 3.53
CA LYS A 273 -9.66 8.64 3.09
C LYS A 273 -9.38 9.82 4.02
N ASP A 274 -9.23 9.58 5.31
CA ASP A 274 -8.97 10.56 6.35
C ASP A 274 -7.47 10.88 6.56
N ASN A 275 -6.57 10.24 5.79
CA ASN A 275 -5.13 10.53 5.85
C ASN A 275 -4.80 11.87 5.14
N THR A 276 -4.97 12.97 5.87
CA THR A 276 -4.75 14.33 5.35
C THR A 276 -3.32 14.55 4.85
N ALA A 277 -2.32 13.91 5.47
CA ALA A 277 -0.92 14.05 5.07
C ALA A 277 -0.69 13.51 3.65
N ILE A 278 -1.22 12.32 3.37
CA ILE A 278 -1.08 11.70 2.05
C ILE A 278 -1.94 12.42 1.00
N ASN A 279 -3.13 12.87 1.38
CA ASN A 279 -4.01 13.61 0.48
C ASN A 279 -3.38 14.95 0.06
N ASN A 280 -2.76 15.67 0.98
CA ASN A 280 -2.03 16.90 0.68
C ASN A 280 -0.80 16.67 -0.20
N LEU A 281 -0.11 15.55 -0.01
CA LEU A 281 1.04 15.17 -0.83
C LEU A 281 0.67 15.06 -2.33
N TRP A 282 -0.51 14.52 -2.62
CA TRP A 282 -0.96 14.25 -3.97
C TRP A 282 -1.77 15.37 -4.63
N LYS A 283 -2.11 16.42 -3.89
CA LYS A 283 -2.99 17.50 -4.38
C LYS A 283 -2.54 18.08 -5.73
N ASN A 284 -1.23 18.23 -5.92
CA ASN A 284 -0.67 18.80 -7.14
C ASN A 284 -0.56 17.82 -8.33
N PHE A 285 -0.98 16.56 -8.12
CA PHE A 285 -0.98 15.52 -9.17
C PHE A 285 -2.35 15.35 -9.82
N ASN A 286 -3.36 16.12 -9.38
CA ASN A 286 -4.73 16.03 -9.88
C ASN A 286 -5.26 14.58 -9.93
N PRO A 287 -5.24 13.84 -8.81
CA PRO A 287 -5.60 12.45 -8.79
C PRO A 287 -7.09 12.26 -9.03
N ILE A 288 -7.43 11.17 -9.72
CA ILE A 288 -8.81 10.73 -9.95
C ILE A 288 -9.03 9.48 -9.09
N THR A 289 -10.04 9.51 -8.20
CA THR A 289 -10.48 8.31 -7.49
C THR A 289 -11.23 7.41 -8.47
N TYR A 290 -10.73 6.20 -8.68
CA TYR A 290 -11.33 5.25 -9.61
C TYR A 290 -11.92 4.02 -8.91
N LYS A 291 -11.52 3.75 -7.66
CA LYS A 291 -12.06 2.70 -6.80
C LYS A 291 -12.16 3.15 -5.35
N THR A 292 -13.10 2.56 -4.62
CA THR A 292 -13.18 2.69 -3.16
C THR A 292 -13.26 1.33 -2.50
N ARG A 293 -12.77 1.26 -1.26
CA ARG A 293 -12.81 0.06 -0.41
C ARG A 293 -13.21 0.43 1.00
N CYS A 294 -13.77 -0.54 1.72
CA CYS A 294 -14.07 -0.36 3.13
C CYS A 294 -13.61 -1.58 3.94
N THR A 295 -13.14 -1.32 5.16
CA THR A 295 -13.17 -2.32 6.21
C THR A 295 -14.44 -2.16 7.02
N PHE A 296 -14.85 -3.25 7.65
CA PHE A 296 -16.08 -3.36 8.40
C PHE A 296 -15.78 -3.72 9.85
N LYS A 297 -16.65 -3.26 10.75
CA LYS A 297 -16.58 -3.50 12.19
C LYS A 297 -17.90 -4.08 12.68
N LYS A 298 -17.80 -5.00 13.63
CA LYS A 298 -18.93 -5.52 14.41
C LYS A 298 -18.49 -5.69 15.85
N ASP A 299 -19.26 -5.16 16.79
CA ASP A 299 -18.99 -5.36 18.20
C ASP A 299 -19.28 -6.83 18.58
N LEU A 300 -18.41 -7.40 19.42
CA LEU A 300 -18.60 -8.71 19.99
C LEU A 300 -19.55 -8.56 21.18
N SER A 301 -20.64 -9.33 21.18
CA SER A 301 -21.49 -9.44 22.35
C SER A 301 -20.68 -10.07 23.47
N ASN A 302 -20.50 -9.35 24.58
CA ASN A 302 -20.03 -9.99 25.79
C ASN A 302 -21.02 -11.09 26.16
N PRO A 303 -20.54 -12.30 26.51
CA PRO A 303 -21.42 -13.37 26.97
C PRO A 303 -22.14 -12.99 28.25
#